data_b3fc1122cf26f31681d957f919b20f5f
#
_entry.id   b3fc1122cf26f31681d957f919b20f5f
#
_cell.length_a   1.000
_cell.length_b   1.000
_cell.length_c   1.000
_cell.angle_alpha   90.00
_cell.angle_beta   90.00
_cell.angle_gamma   90.00
#
_symmetry.space_group_name_H-M   'P 1'
#
loop_
_entity.id
_entity.type
_entity.pdbx_description
1 polymer ?
#
loop_
_entity_poly.entity_id
_entity_poly.type
_entity_poly.pdbx_seq_one_letter_code
_entity_poly.pdbx_strand_id
1 'polypeptide(L)'
;IWLTYELTGDKKWLPLAVKYTEALDSVKHLKWHHDVGFMIGCSYLNGYRMADKKEYKDVIIEAAKSLSTRFRPNAGVIQSWDADKGWQGTRGWKCPVIIDNMMNLELLFEATALSGDSTFYNIAVKHADTTMAHHFRPDNSCYHVVDYDPETGEVRKRQTAQGYADESSWARGQAWALYG
;
A
#
# COMPACT_ATOMS: atom_id res chain seq x y z
N ILE A 1 12.68 -5.66 13.22
CA ILE A 1 14.14 -5.70 13.31
C ILE A 1 14.73 -4.32 13.01
N TRP A 2 14.34 -3.63 11.87
CA TRP A 2 14.86 -2.31 11.55
C TRP A 2 14.60 -1.28 12.65
N LEU A 3 13.38 -1.19 13.18
CA LEU A 3 13.05 -0.31 14.31
C LEU A 3 13.87 -0.64 15.57
N THR A 4 14.14 -1.92 15.82
CA THR A 4 14.98 -2.32 16.97
C THR A 4 16.42 -1.84 16.78
N TYR A 5 16.96 -1.98 15.56
CA TYR A 5 18.29 -1.46 15.22
C TYR A 5 18.36 0.06 15.39
N GLU A 6 17.39 0.78 14.87
CA GLU A 6 17.30 2.24 14.96
C GLU A 6 17.24 2.72 16.42
N LEU A 7 16.34 2.14 17.22
CA LEU A 7 16.10 2.55 18.60
C LEU A 7 17.27 2.18 19.55
N THR A 8 17.96 1.06 19.31
CA THR A 8 19.00 0.57 20.20
C THR A 8 20.41 0.92 19.77
N GLY A 9 20.65 1.19 18.49
CA GLY A 9 21.98 1.32 17.91
C GLY A 9 22.81 0.04 17.95
N ASP A 10 22.25 -1.08 18.40
CA ASP A 10 22.99 -2.33 18.60
C ASP A 10 23.21 -3.05 17.26
N LYS A 11 24.48 -3.04 16.83
CA LYS A 11 24.93 -3.57 15.54
C LYS A 11 24.63 -5.04 15.30
N LYS A 12 24.30 -5.82 16.35
CA LYS A 12 23.90 -7.23 16.20
C LYS A 12 22.62 -7.40 15.38
N TRP A 13 21.73 -6.37 15.37
CA TRP A 13 20.48 -6.41 14.63
C TRP A 13 20.64 -6.17 13.12
N LEU A 14 21.70 -5.48 12.71
CA LEU A 14 21.91 -5.10 11.30
C LEU A 14 22.04 -6.33 10.38
N PRO A 15 22.87 -7.35 10.65
CA PRO A 15 22.96 -8.52 9.76
C PRO A 15 21.64 -9.28 9.64
N LEU A 16 20.86 -9.33 10.72
CA LEU A 16 19.54 -9.97 10.71
C LEU A 16 18.54 -9.18 9.89
N ALA A 17 18.51 -7.85 10.05
CA ALA A 17 17.65 -6.96 9.28
C ALA A 17 17.94 -7.08 7.77
N VAL A 18 19.21 -7.04 7.39
CA VAL A 18 19.65 -7.22 6.00
C VAL A 18 19.21 -8.59 5.46
N LYS A 19 19.52 -9.68 6.18
CA LYS A 19 19.18 -11.04 5.76
C LYS A 19 17.68 -11.21 5.48
N TYR A 20 16.82 -10.74 6.38
CA TYR A 20 15.37 -10.87 6.22
C TYR A 20 14.80 -9.91 5.16
N THR A 21 15.42 -8.76 4.95
CA THR A 21 15.08 -7.84 3.86
C THR A 21 15.39 -8.48 2.51
N GLU A 22 16.61 -8.98 2.31
CA GLU A 22 17.05 -9.57 1.05
C GLU A 22 16.26 -10.85 0.69
N ALA A 23 15.74 -11.58 1.67
CA ALA A 23 14.84 -12.71 1.46
C ALA A 23 13.51 -12.34 0.78
N LEU A 24 13.15 -11.04 0.77
CA LEU A 24 11.93 -10.52 0.13
C LEU A 24 12.19 -9.99 -1.31
N ASP A 25 13.38 -10.20 -1.89
CA ASP A 25 13.74 -9.60 -3.17
C ASP A 25 12.72 -9.89 -4.28
N SER A 26 12.20 -11.10 -4.38
CA SER A 26 11.21 -11.49 -5.39
C SER A 26 9.87 -10.75 -5.27
N VAL A 27 9.56 -10.18 -4.11
CA VAL A 27 8.31 -9.46 -3.85
C VAL A 27 8.21 -8.19 -4.70
N LYS A 28 9.31 -7.59 -5.12
CA LYS A 28 9.32 -6.42 -6.02
C LYS A 28 8.55 -6.63 -7.33
N HIS A 29 8.34 -7.88 -7.73
CA HIS A 29 7.61 -8.24 -8.95
C HIS A 29 6.14 -8.61 -8.71
N LEU A 30 5.65 -8.50 -7.48
CA LEU A 30 4.29 -8.88 -7.10
C LEU A 30 3.27 -7.90 -7.67
N LYS A 31 2.26 -8.42 -8.44
CA LYS A 31 1.27 -7.60 -9.15
C LYS A 31 -0.19 -7.99 -8.87
N TRP A 32 -0.44 -9.02 -8.07
CA TRP A 32 -1.79 -9.56 -7.85
C TRP A 32 -2.49 -9.03 -6.60
N HIS A 33 -1.77 -8.33 -5.71
CA HIS A 33 -2.35 -7.53 -4.62
C HIS A 33 -1.46 -6.32 -4.27
N HIS A 34 -1.96 -5.43 -3.42
CA HIS A 34 -1.32 -4.15 -3.14
C HIS A 34 -0.20 -4.18 -2.09
N ASP A 35 -0.09 -5.25 -1.29
CA ASP A 35 0.82 -5.30 -0.14
C ASP A 35 2.30 -5.20 -0.48
N VAL A 36 2.66 -5.17 -1.75
CA VAL A 36 4.04 -4.92 -2.19
C VAL A 36 4.61 -3.64 -1.57
N GLY A 37 3.76 -2.60 -1.39
CA GLY A 37 4.16 -1.37 -0.73
C GLY A 37 4.50 -1.58 0.75
N PHE A 38 3.67 -2.33 1.49
CA PHE A 38 3.97 -2.71 2.86
C PHE A 38 5.26 -3.52 2.98
N MET A 39 5.38 -4.58 2.16
CA MET A 39 6.50 -5.52 2.27
C MET A 39 7.84 -4.84 1.94
N ILE A 40 7.90 -4.08 0.86
CA ILE A 40 9.12 -3.39 0.45
C ILE A 40 9.35 -2.13 1.29
N GLY A 41 8.29 -1.38 1.66
CA GLY A 41 8.39 -0.22 2.52
C GLY A 41 8.97 -0.55 3.89
N CYS A 42 8.42 -1.55 4.57
CA CYS A 42 8.91 -1.97 5.89
C CYS A 42 10.27 -2.66 5.88
N SER A 43 10.80 -3.06 4.72
CA SER A 43 12.07 -3.77 4.58
C SER A 43 13.11 -2.95 3.81
N TYR A 44 13.01 -2.88 2.51
CA TYR A 44 14.00 -2.25 1.64
C TYR A 44 14.13 -0.73 1.83
N LEU A 45 13.03 0.02 2.09
CA LEU A 45 13.13 1.45 2.37
C LEU A 45 13.91 1.69 3.66
N ASN A 46 13.61 0.93 4.72
CA ASN A 46 14.34 1.04 5.98
C ASN A 46 15.82 0.63 5.81
N GLY A 47 16.09 -0.42 5.04
CA GLY A 47 17.46 -0.83 4.72
C GLY A 47 18.22 0.21 3.91
N TYR A 48 17.58 0.84 2.95
CA TYR A 48 18.16 1.94 2.16
C TYR A 48 18.53 3.14 3.04
N ARG A 49 17.65 3.49 3.99
CA ARG A 49 17.87 4.62 4.92
C ARG A 49 18.95 4.35 5.97
N MET A 50 19.04 3.11 6.49
CA MET A 50 19.82 2.79 7.70
C MET A 50 21.08 1.95 7.47
N ALA A 51 21.23 1.28 6.32
CA ALA A 51 22.31 0.31 6.10
C ALA A 51 23.27 0.67 4.96
N ASP A 52 23.21 1.89 4.41
CA ASP A 52 23.99 2.35 3.24
C ASP A 52 23.97 1.37 2.05
N LYS A 53 22.85 0.67 1.88
CA LYS A 53 22.60 -0.30 0.81
C LYS A 53 22.08 0.42 -0.44
N LYS A 54 22.96 1.04 -1.21
CA LYS A 54 22.58 1.83 -2.40
C LYS A 54 21.86 1.01 -3.48
N GLU A 55 22.19 -0.27 -3.57
CA GLU A 55 21.56 -1.23 -4.49
C GLU A 55 20.06 -1.46 -4.21
N TYR A 56 19.59 -1.16 -2.99
CA TYR A 56 18.16 -1.27 -2.64
C TYR A 56 17.27 -0.29 -3.41
N LYS A 57 17.86 0.79 -3.94
CA LYS A 57 17.16 1.74 -4.81
C LYS A 57 16.44 1.06 -5.97
N ASP A 58 17.10 0.13 -6.66
CA ASP A 58 16.54 -0.54 -7.82
C ASP A 58 15.36 -1.45 -7.45
N VAL A 59 15.44 -2.09 -6.27
CA VAL A 59 14.34 -2.90 -5.73
C VAL A 59 13.12 -2.04 -5.41
N ILE A 60 13.34 -0.88 -4.79
CA ILE A 60 12.28 0.07 -4.42
C ILE A 60 11.56 0.57 -5.68
N ILE A 61 12.31 0.99 -6.71
CA ILE A 61 11.75 1.49 -7.97
C ILE A 61 10.97 0.38 -8.70
N GLU A 62 11.50 -0.84 -8.75
CA GLU A 62 10.82 -1.96 -9.41
C GLU A 62 9.53 -2.35 -8.68
N ALA A 63 9.55 -2.34 -7.35
CA ALA A 63 8.33 -2.55 -6.53
C ALA A 63 7.27 -1.48 -6.78
N ALA A 64 7.68 -0.21 -6.90
CA ALA A 64 6.77 0.89 -7.22
C ALA A 64 6.14 0.72 -8.62
N LYS A 65 6.90 0.26 -9.62
CA LYS A 65 6.36 -0.10 -10.94
C LYS A 65 5.34 -1.22 -10.82
N SER A 66 5.63 -2.25 -10.05
CA SER A 66 4.70 -3.37 -9.83
C SER A 66 3.40 -2.91 -9.17
N LEU A 67 3.48 -2.10 -8.13
CA LEU A 67 2.32 -1.50 -7.45
C LEU A 67 1.51 -0.63 -8.42
N SER A 68 2.18 0.18 -9.23
CA SER A 68 1.55 1.08 -10.21
C SER A 68 0.71 0.35 -11.25
N THR A 69 1.00 -0.92 -11.56
CA THR A 69 0.16 -1.73 -12.47
C THR A 69 -1.25 -1.96 -11.94
N ARG A 70 -1.48 -1.76 -10.64
CA ARG A 70 -2.78 -1.89 -10.00
C ARG A 70 -3.59 -0.59 -10.01
N PHE A 71 -3.04 0.50 -10.52
CA PHE A 71 -3.76 1.76 -10.63
C PHE A 71 -4.89 1.67 -11.67
N ARG A 72 -6.06 2.15 -11.31
CA ARG A 72 -7.26 2.22 -12.16
C ARG A 72 -7.59 3.68 -12.42
N PRO A 73 -7.19 4.22 -13.60
CA PRO A 73 -7.23 5.67 -13.85
C PRO A 73 -8.64 6.28 -13.73
N ASN A 74 -9.66 5.58 -14.21
CA ASN A 74 -11.04 6.11 -14.17
C ASN A 74 -11.56 6.23 -12.72
N ALA A 75 -11.20 5.27 -11.86
CA ALA A 75 -11.56 5.33 -10.45
C ALA A 75 -10.57 6.17 -9.63
N GLY A 76 -9.37 6.42 -10.14
CA GLY A 76 -8.33 7.17 -9.46
C GLY A 76 -7.76 6.46 -8.24
N VAL A 77 -7.71 5.12 -8.25
CA VAL A 77 -7.33 4.30 -7.11
C VAL A 77 -6.38 3.16 -7.48
N ILE A 78 -5.60 2.70 -6.51
CA ILE A 78 -4.83 1.46 -6.58
C ILE A 78 -5.73 0.33 -6.08
N GLN A 79 -6.05 -0.63 -6.93
CA GLN A 79 -6.88 -1.78 -6.59
C GLN A 79 -6.15 -2.70 -5.59
N SER A 80 -6.82 -3.07 -4.49
CA SER A 80 -6.19 -3.85 -3.43
C SER A 80 -6.05 -5.33 -3.78
N TRP A 81 -7.11 -5.98 -4.21
CA TRP A 81 -7.16 -7.42 -4.51
C TRP A 81 -7.71 -7.68 -5.90
N ASP A 82 -7.39 -8.85 -6.45
CA ASP A 82 -8.10 -9.37 -7.62
C ASP A 82 -9.51 -9.78 -7.19
N ALA A 83 -10.53 -9.18 -7.84
CA ALA A 83 -11.91 -9.31 -7.39
C ALA A 83 -12.56 -10.66 -7.78
N ASP A 84 -11.95 -11.41 -8.68
CA ASP A 84 -12.45 -12.66 -9.26
C ASP A 84 -11.83 -13.93 -8.64
N LYS A 85 -10.94 -13.78 -7.66
CA LYS A 85 -10.16 -14.89 -7.10
C LYS A 85 -10.42 -15.08 -5.60
N GLY A 86 -10.26 -16.33 -5.15
CA GLY A 86 -10.37 -16.68 -3.74
C GLY A 86 -11.69 -16.25 -3.11
N TRP A 87 -11.65 -15.89 -1.83
CA TRP A 87 -12.82 -15.41 -1.09
C TRP A 87 -13.34 -14.05 -1.57
N GLN A 88 -12.48 -13.24 -2.22
CA GLN A 88 -12.87 -11.95 -2.79
C GLN A 88 -13.89 -12.15 -3.93
N GLY A 89 -13.76 -13.23 -4.71
CA GLY A 89 -14.71 -13.57 -5.78
C GLY A 89 -16.14 -13.78 -5.32
N THR A 90 -16.35 -14.17 -4.04
CA THR A 90 -17.70 -14.37 -3.47
C THR A 90 -18.38 -13.06 -3.06
N ARG A 91 -17.64 -11.93 -3.02
CA ARG A 91 -18.15 -10.63 -2.57
C ARG A 91 -18.86 -9.83 -3.66
N GLY A 92 -18.69 -10.19 -4.93
CA GLY A 92 -19.26 -9.48 -6.06
C GLY A 92 -18.64 -8.08 -6.26
N TRP A 93 -17.40 -7.89 -5.80
CA TRP A 93 -16.61 -6.69 -6.07
C TRP A 93 -16.12 -6.66 -7.52
N LYS A 94 -15.82 -5.46 -8.02
CA LYS A 94 -15.15 -5.26 -9.30
C LYS A 94 -13.75 -4.66 -9.13
N CYS A 95 -13.63 -3.63 -8.30
CA CYS A 95 -12.38 -2.95 -7.99
C CYS A 95 -12.34 -2.60 -6.50
N PRO A 96 -12.10 -3.59 -5.62
CA PRO A 96 -12.06 -3.36 -4.18
C PRO A 96 -10.80 -2.62 -3.79
N VAL A 97 -10.97 -1.59 -2.97
CA VAL A 97 -9.89 -0.81 -2.36
C VAL A 97 -10.09 -0.82 -0.85
N ILE A 98 -9.11 -1.31 -0.13
CA ILE A 98 -9.11 -1.24 1.34
C ILE A 98 -8.31 -0.04 1.81
N ILE A 99 -8.70 0.48 2.97
CA ILE A 99 -8.06 1.68 3.55
C ILE A 99 -6.57 1.47 3.84
N ASP A 100 -6.15 0.24 4.07
CA ASP A 100 -4.74 -0.17 4.24
C ASP A 100 -3.85 0.29 3.09
N ASN A 101 -4.43 0.51 1.90
CA ASN A 101 -3.70 0.92 0.72
C ASN A 101 -3.01 2.28 0.88
N MET A 102 -3.47 3.11 1.81
CA MET A 102 -2.78 4.36 2.16
C MET A 102 -1.33 4.12 2.60
N MET A 103 -1.06 3.00 3.27
CA MET A 103 0.28 2.62 3.70
C MET A 103 1.25 2.30 2.56
N ASN A 104 0.75 2.08 1.35
CA ASN A 104 1.59 1.80 0.18
C ASN A 104 2.10 3.09 -0.50
N LEU A 105 1.55 4.25 -0.16
CA LEU A 105 1.86 5.51 -0.84
C LEU A 105 3.29 5.98 -0.56
N GLU A 106 3.82 5.70 0.62
CA GLU A 106 5.22 6.01 0.97
C GLU A 106 6.20 5.39 -0.05
N LEU A 107 5.97 4.14 -0.48
CA LEU A 107 6.79 3.51 -1.52
C LEU A 107 6.80 4.32 -2.82
N LEU A 108 5.65 4.84 -3.24
CA LEU A 108 5.51 5.61 -4.47
C LEU A 108 6.19 6.98 -4.36
N PHE A 109 6.06 7.67 -3.23
CA PHE A 109 6.74 8.95 -2.99
C PHE A 109 8.26 8.77 -2.97
N GLU A 110 8.76 7.76 -2.28
CA GLU A 110 10.19 7.45 -2.24
C GLU A 110 10.73 7.03 -3.62
N ALA A 111 9.98 6.22 -4.37
CA ALA A 111 10.37 5.87 -5.73
C ALA A 111 10.43 7.09 -6.65
N THR A 112 9.53 8.07 -6.48
CA THR A 112 9.61 9.36 -7.17
C THR A 112 10.90 10.09 -6.83
N ALA A 113 11.23 10.25 -5.55
CA ALA A 113 12.43 10.93 -5.10
C ALA A 113 13.71 10.25 -5.61
N LEU A 114 13.73 8.92 -5.65
CA LEU A 114 14.86 8.13 -6.09
C LEU A 114 15.05 8.13 -7.62
N SER A 115 13.96 8.10 -8.39
CA SER A 115 14.00 7.94 -9.86
C SER A 115 13.85 9.25 -10.62
N GLY A 116 13.20 10.26 -10.04
CA GLY A 116 12.73 11.46 -10.73
C GLY A 116 11.45 11.24 -11.55
N ASP A 117 10.87 10.04 -11.56
CA ASP A 117 9.64 9.75 -12.29
C ASP A 117 8.40 10.18 -11.49
N SER A 118 7.77 11.26 -11.93
CA SER A 118 6.58 11.83 -11.29
C SER A 118 5.32 10.97 -11.46
N THR A 119 5.34 9.93 -12.27
CA THR A 119 4.20 9.03 -12.45
C THR A 119 3.79 8.40 -11.12
N PHE A 120 4.76 7.99 -10.31
CA PHE A 120 4.49 7.40 -9.00
C PHE A 120 3.83 8.42 -8.05
N TYR A 121 4.34 9.65 -8.01
CA TYR A 121 3.75 10.74 -7.24
C TYR A 121 2.30 11.00 -7.63
N ASN A 122 2.02 11.10 -8.94
CA ASN A 122 0.69 11.38 -9.44
C ASN A 122 -0.31 10.26 -9.07
N ILE A 123 0.11 9.01 -9.13
CA ILE A 123 -0.69 7.86 -8.70
C ILE A 123 -0.98 7.95 -7.19
N ALA A 124 0.03 8.23 -6.37
CA ALA A 124 -0.11 8.32 -4.92
C ALA A 124 -1.08 9.43 -4.52
N VAL A 125 -0.89 10.64 -5.04
CA VAL A 125 -1.77 11.79 -4.76
C VAL A 125 -3.20 11.51 -5.21
N LYS A 126 -3.37 10.99 -6.43
CA LYS A 126 -4.72 10.70 -6.95
C LYS A 126 -5.43 9.64 -6.10
N HIS A 127 -4.71 8.61 -5.64
CA HIS A 127 -5.26 7.61 -4.74
C HIS A 127 -5.66 8.20 -3.39
N ALA A 128 -4.81 9.05 -2.79
CA ALA A 128 -5.08 9.71 -1.53
C ALA A 128 -6.33 10.61 -1.62
N ASP A 129 -6.42 11.47 -2.64
CA ASP A 129 -7.57 12.35 -2.86
C ASP A 129 -8.87 11.56 -3.00
N THR A 130 -8.85 10.47 -3.77
CA THR A 130 -10.02 9.62 -3.96
C THR A 130 -10.40 8.88 -2.67
N THR A 131 -9.41 8.45 -1.89
CA THR A 131 -9.62 7.82 -0.58
C THR A 131 -10.24 8.81 0.41
N MET A 132 -9.76 10.04 0.48
CA MET A 132 -10.36 11.09 1.29
C MET A 132 -11.82 11.35 0.93
N ALA A 133 -12.14 11.39 -0.35
CA ALA A 133 -13.51 11.64 -0.83
C ALA A 133 -14.49 10.50 -0.53
N HIS A 134 -14.03 9.25 -0.51
CA HIS A 134 -14.95 8.11 -0.55
C HIS A 134 -14.85 7.16 0.66
N HIS A 135 -13.69 7.06 1.33
CA HIS A 135 -13.53 6.19 2.49
C HIS A 135 -13.93 6.85 3.81
N PHE A 136 -13.79 8.17 3.91
CA PHE A 136 -14.12 8.86 5.14
C PHE A 136 -15.60 9.19 5.24
N ARG A 137 -16.14 9.04 6.46
CA ARG A 137 -17.48 9.47 6.83
C ARG A 137 -17.44 10.90 7.38
N PRO A 138 -18.61 11.58 7.51
CA PRO A 138 -18.66 12.94 8.08
C PRO A 138 -18.11 13.07 9.50
N ASP A 139 -18.07 11.98 10.27
CA ASP A 139 -17.51 11.92 11.63
C ASP A 139 -16.00 11.60 11.66
N ASN A 140 -15.34 11.60 10.50
CA ASN A 140 -13.95 11.24 10.28
C ASN A 140 -13.59 9.76 10.55
N SER A 141 -14.56 8.90 10.77
CA SER A 141 -14.32 7.47 10.71
C SER A 141 -14.20 7.00 9.25
N CYS A 142 -13.59 5.84 9.01
CA CYS A 142 -13.44 5.34 7.65
C CYS A 142 -14.10 3.98 7.42
N TYR A 143 -14.56 3.78 6.19
CA TYR A 143 -14.93 2.45 5.67
C TYR A 143 -13.66 1.63 5.46
N HIS A 144 -13.74 0.32 5.71
CA HIS A 144 -12.62 -0.58 5.42
C HIS A 144 -12.45 -0.79 3.92
N VAL A 145 -13.54 -1.14 3.22
CA VAL A 145 -13.55 -1.45 1.79
C VAL A 145 -14.47 -0.50 1.06
N VAL A 146 -13.98 0.12 0.01
CA VAL A 146 -14.79 0.79 -1.02
C VAL A 146 -14.58 0.06 -2.33
N ASP A 147 -15.66 -0.43 -2.94
CA ASP A 147 -15.65 -1.08 -4.24
C ASP A 147 -16.05 -0.09 -5.32
N TYR A 148 -15.25 -0.01 -6.36
CA TYR A 148 -15.47 0.90 -7.49
C TYR A 148 -15.85 0.13 -8.75
N ASP A 149 -16.53 0.82 -9.68
CA ASP A 149 -16.59 0.38 -11.05
C ASP A 149 -15.31 0.84 -11.79
N PRO A 150 -14.46 -0.08 -12.29
CA PRO A 150 -13.20 0.30 -12.92
C PRO A 150 -13.37 1.04 -14.26
N GLU A 151 -14.56 0.99 -14.88
CA GLU A 151 -14.84 1.65 -16.16
C GLU A 151 -15.36 3.08 -15.96
N THR A 152 -16.28 3.28 -15.01
CA THR A 152 -16.89 4.59 -14.74
C THR A 152 -16.22 5.36 -13.62
N GLY A 153 -15.51 4.68 -12.72
CA GLY A 153 -14.93 5.26 -11.51
C GLY A 153 -15.91 5.45 -10.35
N GLU A 154 -17.18 5.08 -10.54
CA GLU A 154 -18.21 5.28 -9.52
C GLU A 154 -18.07 4.30 -8.34
N VAL A 155 -18.43 4.77 -7.14
CA VAL A 155 -18.53 3.92 -5.95
C VAL A 155 -19.73 3.00 -6.07
N ARG A 156 -19.49 1.69 -6.00
CA ARG A 156 -20.53 0.65 -6.05
C ARG A 156 -21.02 0.23 -4.67
N LYS A 157 -20.08 0.04 -3.75
CA LYS A 157 -20.37 -0.48 -2.39
C LYS A 157 -19.37 0.07 -1.39
N ARG A 158 -19.80 0.19 -0.13
CA ARG A 158 -18.94 0.39 1.03
C ARG A 158 -19.17 -0.76 1.99
N GLN A 159 -18.11 -1.44 2.40
CA GLN A 159 -18.20 -2.68 3.16
C GLN A 159 -17.01 -2.86 4.11
N THR A 160 -17.05 -3.93 4.88
CA THR A 160 -15.90 -4.39 5.64
C THR A 160 -15.47 -5.80 5.20
N ALA A 161 -14.18 -6.11 5.37
CA ALA A 161 -13.65 -7.46 5.22
C ALA A 161 -13.19 -8.03 6.57
N GLN A 162 -12.64 -7.17 7.44
CA GLN A 162 -12.05 -7.56 8.73
C GLN A 162 -12.72 -6.85 9.93
N GLY A 163 -13.53 -5.82 9.70
CA GLY A 163 -14.29 -5.13 10.74
C GLY A 163 -15.54 -5.90 11.19
N TYR A 164 -16.18 -5.42 12.25
CA TYR A 164 -17.36 -6.05 12.84
C TYR A 164 -18.57 -6.00 11.90
N ALA A 165 -18.83 -4.86 11.26
CA ALA A 165 -19.95 -4.65 10.33
C ALA A 165 -19.56 -3.58 9.30
N ASP A 166 -20.30 -3.50 8.19
CA ASP A 166 -20.01 -2.57 7.09
C ASP A 166 -20.03 -1.10 7.55
N GLU A 167 -20.91 -0.76 8.47
CA GLU A 167 -21.00 0.60 9.02
C GLU A 167 -20.11 0.83 10.27
N SER A 168 -19.38 -0.20 10.75
CA SER A 168 -18.46 -0.01 11.87
C SER A 168 -17.13 0.58 11.42
N SER A 169 -16.43 1.25 12.35
CA SER A 169 -15.05 1.63 12.16
C SER A 169 -14.12 0.51 12.64
N TRP A 170 -13.25 0.03 11.77
CA TRP A 170 -12.25 -0.97 12.09
C TRP A 170 -10.97 -0.26 12.59
N ALA A 171 -10.60 -0.49 13.86
CA ALA A 171 -9.56 0.27 14.55
C ALA A 171 -8.22 0.31 13.79
N ARG A 172 -7.75 -0.83 13.26
CA ARG A 172 -6.50 -0.87 12.48
C ARG A 172 -6.63 -0.09 11.17
N GLY A 173 -7.76 -0.20 10.47
CA GLY A 173 -8.03 0.56 9.25
C GLY A 173 -8.06 2.06 9.51
N GLN A 174 -8.66 2.49 10.64
CA GLN A 174 -8.64 3.89 11.04
C GLN A 174 -7.22 4.41 11.28
N ALA A 175 -6.35 3.59 11.86
CA ALA A 175 -4.94 3.94 12.04
C ALA A 175 -4.20 4.06 10.69
N TRP A 176 -4.46 3.15 9.74
CA TRP A 176 -3.89 3.23 8.40
C TRP A 176 -4.34 4.48 7.63
N ALA A 177 -5.62 4.85 7.77
CA ALA A 177 -6.18 6.04 7.16
C ALA A 177 -5.52 7.34 7.65
N LEU A 178 -5.12 7.37 8.94
CA LEU A 178 -4.49 8.53 9.54
C LEU A 178 -2.99 8.61 9.27
N TYR A 179 -2.31 7.47 9.21
CA TYR A 179 -0.85 7.40 9.03
C TYR A 179 -0.44 7.62 7.57
N GLY A 180 -1.11 6.98 6.63
CA GLY A 180 -0.79 7.04 5.20
C GLY A 180 -1.30 8.30 4.55
#